data_3eb172e04d045b1de58b0e3cc0779c00
#
_entry.id   3eb172e04d045b1de58b0e3cc0779c00
#
_cell.length_a   1.000
_cell.length_b   1.000
_cell.length_c   1.000
_cell.angle_alpha   90.00
_cell.angle_beta   90.00
_cell.angle_gamma   90.00
#
_symmetry.space_group_name_H-M   'P 1'
#
loop_
_entity.id
_entity.type
_entity.pdbx_description
1 polymer ?
#
loop_
_entity_poly.entity_id
_entity_poly.type
_entity_poly.pdbx_seq_one_letter_code
_entity_poly.pdbx_strand_id
1 'polypeptide(L)'
;MPARRQFLKQLAGAGSAAALMGTSQLSFAEQFKQDQKIAEERTLKLYNIHTGESLQATFWADGQFVDDEVQQIDLLMRDHRANQAMAMQRRLYEKLYHLQNLFGSKEPLYVVSAYRAPKTNADLRRQSGGVAEGSMHMQGKAIDIRIPGVSHRHLHKAAVAMRSGGVGYYPKSGFIHIDTGRRRHWQG
;
A
#
# COMPACT_ATOMS: atom_id res chain seq x y z
N MET A 1 49.65 17.04 30.08
CA MET A 1 48.94 16.38 28.98
C MET A 1 49.62 15.12 28.53
N PRO A 2 49.26 13.94 29.02
CA PRO A 2 49.65 12.69 28.39
C PRO A 2 48.50 11.69 28.29
N ALA A 3 47.57 11.91 27.37
CA ALA A 3 46.46 10.97 27.15
C ALA A 3 46.33 10.45 25.69
N ARG A 4 47.30 10.82 24.81
CA ARG A 4 47.24 10.41 23.39
C ARG A 4 48.22 9.30 23.00
N ARG A 5 49.03 8.78 23.93
CA ARG A 5 50.07 7.75 23.63
C ARG A 5 49.74 6.33 24.11
N GLN A 6 48.64 6.11 24.80
CA GLN A 6 48.29 4.76 25.28
C GLN A 6 47.30 3.98 24.37
N PHE A 7 46.72 4.62 23.37
CA PHE A 7 45.73 3.95 22.49
C PHE A 7 46.34 3.14 21.33
N LEU A 8 47.66 3.26 21.11
CA LEU A 8 48.35 2.63 19.97
C LEU A 8 49.21 1.41 20.32
N LYS A 9 49.14 0.87 21.54
CA LYS A 9 49.94 -0.28 21.96
C LYS A 9 49.19 -1.57 22.29
N GLN A 10 47.90 -1.68 21.94
CA GLN A 10 47.10 -2.92 22.22
C GLN A 10 46.62 -3.64 20.96
N LEU A 11 47.23 -3.44 19.81
CA LEU A 11 46.91 -4.15 18.57
C LEU A 11 48.07 -5.03 18.08
N ALA A 12 48.72 -5.76 19.01
CA ALA A 12 49.67 -6.81 18.62
C ALA A 12 49.49 -8.01 19.56
N GLY A 13 48.85 -9.07 19.05
CA GLY A 13 48.96 -10.40 19.64
C GLY A 13 47.61 -11.02 20.07
N ALA A 14 47.01 -11.77 19.18
CA ALA A 14 46.45 -13.10 19.43
C ALA A 14 45.90 -13.65 18.09
N GLY A 15 46.63 -14.52 17.47
CA GLY A 15 46.13 -15.37 16.40
C GLY A 15 45.16 -16.37 17.00
N SER A 16 43.98 -16.44 16.46
CA SER A 16 43.08 -17.61 16.61
C SER A 16 42.29 -17.73 15.30
N ALA A 17 42.51 -18.85 14.65
CA ALA A 17 41.76 -19.26 13.47
C ALA A 17 40.30 -19.39 13.82
N ALA A 18 39.46 -18.45 13.36
CA ALA A 18 38.03 -18.58 13.34
C ALA A 18 37.58 -18.79 11.90
N ALA A 19 36.91 -19.89 11.67
CA ALA A 19 36.38 -20.32 10.40
C ALA A 19 35.58 -19.21 9.70
N LEU A 20 35.98 -18.90 8.47
CA LEU A 20 35.29 -18.03 7.53
C LEU A 20 33.94 -18.64 7.15
N MET A 21 32.88 -18.31 7.88
CA MET A 21 31.55 -18.29 7.29
C MET A 21 31.46 -17.00 6.46
N GLY A 22 31.62 -17.16 5.14
CA GLY A 22 31.57 -16.06 4.19
C GLY A 22 30.17 -15.46 4.10
N THR A 23 29.87 -14.52 4.97
CA THR A 23 28.88 -13.51 4.67
C THR A 23 29.57 -12.50 3.77
N SER A 24 29.30 -12.58 2.46
CA SER A 24 29.71 -11.55 1.52
C SER A 24 29.10 -10.22 1.97
N GLN A 25 29.84 -9.42 2.72
CA GLN A 25 29.45 -8.06 2.99
C GLN A 25 29.52 -7.31 1.66
N LEU A 26 28.37 -6.85 1.19
CA LEU A 26 28.27 -5.96 0.05
C LEU A 26 29.20 -4.76 0.30
N SER A 27 29.91 -4.30 -0.73
CA SER A 27 30.69 -3.08 -0.63
C SER A 27 29.75 -1.90 -0.29
N PHE A 28 30.26 -0.86 0.35
CA PHE A 28 29.46 0.33 0.68
C PHE A 28 28.75 0.91 -0.56
N ALA A 29 29.38 0.85 -1.73
CA ALA A 29 28.79 1.29 -3.00
C ALA A 29 27.67 0.37 -3.49
N GLU A 30 27.77 -0.94 -3.29
CA GLU A 30 26.71 -1.91 -3.59
C GLU A 30 25.56 -1.77 -2.61
N GLN A 31 25.85 -1.60 -1.32
CA GLN A 31 24.86 -1.32 -0.31
C GLN A 31 24.10 -0.02 -0.63
N PHE A 32 24.80 1.05 -0.96
CA PHE A 32 24.18 2.34 -1.34
C PHE A 32 23.30 2.22 -2.58
N LYS A 33 23.74 1.47 -3.61
CA LYS A 33 22.90 1.18 -4.80
C LYS A 33 21.69 0.33 -4.45
N GLN A 34 21.84 -0.66 -3.58
CA GLN A 34 20.75 -1.49 -3.09
C GLN A 34 19.72 -0.65 -2.32
N ASP A 35 20.18 0.24 -1.44
CA ASP A 35 19.31 1.14 -0.66
C ASP A 35 18.57 2.14 -1.57
N GLN A 36 19.23 2.69 -2.60
CA GLN A 36 18.57 3.52 -3.62
C GLN A 36 17.54 2.72 -4.42
N LYS A 37 17.85 1.51 -4.84
CA LYS A 37 16.93 0.64 -5.59
C LYS A 37 15.71 0.29 -4.76
N ILE A 38 15.87 -0.01 -3.47
CA ILE A 38 14.75 -0.26 -2.54
C ILE A 38 13.89 1.00 -2.38
N ALA A 39 14.49 2.21 -2.35
CA ALA A 39 13.76 3.48 -2.28
C ALA A 39 12.95 3.79 -3.55
N GLU A 40 13.30 3.19 -4.70
CA GLU A 40 12.61 3.38 -5.98
C GLU A 40 11.46 2.39 -6.18
N GLU A 41 11.41 1.28 -5.45
CA GLU A 41 10.33 0.29 -5.55
C GLU A 41 9.14 0.63 -4.64
N ARG A 42 7.92 0.45 -5.17
CA ARG A 42 6.67 0.63 -4.41
C ARG A 42 5.84 -0.63 -4.46
N THR A 43 5.70 -1.25 -3.30
CA THR A 43 5.00 -2.52 -3.12
C THR A 43 3.74 -2.32 -2.30
N LEU A 44 2.62 -2.88 -2.76
CA LEU A 44 1.37 -2.99 -2.03
C LEU A 44 1.20 -4.41 -1.50
N LYS A 45 0.73 -4.51 -0.26
CA LYS A 45 0.21 -5.75 0.33
C LYS A 45 -1.30 -5.60 0.48
N LEU A 46 -2.06 -6.43 -0.21
CA LEU A 46 -3.51 -6.35 -0.30
C LEU A 46 -4.16 -7.67 0.09
N TYR A 47 -5.34 -7.59 0.70
CA TYR A 47 -6.20 -8.71 0.99
C TYR A 47 -7.65 -8.37 0.64
N ASN A 48 -8.27 -9.11 -0.26
CA ASN A 48 -9.69 -8.94 -0.60
C ASN A 48 -10.54 -9.73 0.39
N ILE A 49 -11.33 -9.03 1.21
CA ILE A 49 -12.13 -9.66 2.28
C ILE A 49 -13.28 -10.53 1.78
N HIS A 50 -13.68 -10.40 0.52
CA HIS A 50 -14.78 -11.16 -0.07
C HIS A 50 -14.32 -12.42 -0.81
N THR A 51 -13.14 -12.37 -1.42
CA THR A 51 -12.58 -13.51 -2.17
C THR A 51 -11.57 -14.32 -1.35
N GLY A 52 -11.05 -13.74 -0.26
CA GLY A 52 -9.97 -14.33 0.55
C GLY A 52 -8.60 -14.29 -0.12
N GLU A 53 -8.47 -13.63 -1.27
CA GLU A 53 -7.23 -13.52 -2.01
C GLU A 53 -6.28 -12.51 -1.37
N SER A 54 -5.00 -12.89 -1.28
CA SER A 54 -3.90 -12.03 -0.83
C SER A 54 -2.93 -11.79 -1.97
N LEU A 55 -2.37 -10.59 -2.05
CA LEU A 55 -1.38 -10.21 -3.06
C LEU A 55 -0.34 -9.30 -2.43
N GLN A 56 0.93 -9.55 -2.75
CA GLN A 56 2.01 -8.59 -2.57
C GLN A 56 2.59 -8.30 -3.95
N ALA A 57 2.46 -7.05 -4.41
CA ALA A 57 2.78 -6.65 -5.77
C ALA A 57 3.63 -5.38 -5.78
N THR A 58 4.76 -5.40 -6.48
CA THR A 58 5.61 -4.24 -6.71
C THR A 58 5.14 -3.50 -7.95
N PHE A 59 4.19 -2.59 -7.78
CA PHE A 59 3.53 -1.90 -8.89
C PHE A 59 4.38 -0.80 -9.54
N TRP A 60 5.48 -0.41 -8.91
CA TRP A 60 6.39 0.62 -9.41
C TRP A 60 7.83 0.19 -9.14
N ALA A 61 8.67 0.19 -10.16
CA ALA A 61 10.10 -0.08 -10.09
C ALA A 61 10.82 0.62 -11.26
N ASP A 62 12.09 0.98 -11.05
CA ASP A 62 12.94 1.58 -12.08
C ASP A 62 12.30 2.80 -12.78
N GLY A 63 11.54 3.62 -12.03
CA GLY A 63 10.91 4.85 -12.53
C GLY A 63 9.64 4.65 -13.35
N GLN A 64 9.06 3.44 -13.39
CA GLN A 64 7.87 3.14 -14.16
C GLN A 64 6.93 2.15 -13.47
N PHE A 65 5.70 2.07 -13.96
CA PHE A 65 4.77 1.05 -13.52
C PHE A 65 5.17 -0.32 -14.07
N VAL A 66 5.06 -1.36 -13.25
CA VAL A 66 5.25 -2.77 -13.62
C VAL A 66 3.90 -3.32 -14.04
N ASP A 67 3.66 -3.39 -15.35
CA ASP A 67 2.32 -3.65 -15.91
C ASP A 67 1.74 -5.01 -15.47
N ASP A 68 2.53 -6.07 -15.39
CA ASP A 68 2.07 -7.39 -14.92
C ASP A 68 1.62 -7.33 -13.45
N GLU A 69 2.34 -6.64 -12.59
CA GLU A 69 2.00 -6.44 -11.19
C GLU A 69 0.73 -5.58 -11.04
N VAL A 70 0.60 -4.54 -11.87
CA VAL A 70 -0.60 -3.70 -11.94
C VAL A 70 -1.81 -4.52 -12.35
N GLN A 71 -1.69 -5.42 -13.34
CA GLN A 71 -2.78 -6.30 -13.74
C GLN A 71 -3.22 -7.25 -12.62
N GLN A 72 -2.27 -7.77 -11.83
CA GLN A 72 -2.60 -8.59 -10.65
C GLN A 72 -3.36 -7.79 -9.58
N ILE A 73 -2.97 -6.53 -9.35
CA ILE A 73 -3.70 -5.64 -8.45
C ILE A 73 -5.12 -5.39 -8.96
N ASP A 74 -5.28 -5.08 -10.27
CA ASP A 74 -6.59 -4.87 -10.88
C ASP A 74 -7.49 -6.09 -10.76
N LEU A 75 -6.93 -7.29 -10.94
CA LEU A 75 -7.64 -8.55 -10.78
C LEU A 75 -8.10 -8.77 -9.33
N LEU A 76 -7.25 -8.52 -8.33
CA LEU A 76 -7.62 -8.59 -6.92
C LEU A 76 -8.73 -7.59 -6.59
N MET A 77 -8.72 -6.42 -7.24
CA MET A 77 -9.69 -5.33 -7.05
C MET A 77 -10.97 -5.47 -7.87
N ARG A 78 -11.19 -6.61 -8.55
CA ARG A 78 -12.38 -6.83 -9.37
C ARG A 78 -13.69 -6.79 -8.57
N ASP A 79 -14.78 -6.59 -9.27
CA ASP A 79 -16.12 -6.82 -8.72
C ASP A 79 -16.33 -8.33 -8.49
N HIS A 80 -16.28 -8.76 -7.24
CA HIS A 80 -16.40 -10.18 -6.88
C HIS A 80 -17.81 -10.75 -7.18
N ARG A 81 -18.85 -9.92 -7.24
CA ARG A 81 -20.21 -10.36 -7.55
C ARG A 81 -20.40 -10.64 -9.03
N ALA A 82 -19.84 -9.78 -9.88
CA ALA A 82 -19.89 -9.93 -11.33
C ALA A 82 -18.69 -10.71 -11.88
N ASN A 83 -17.67 -10.98 -11.07
CA ASN A 83 -16.36 -11.52 -11.47
C ASN A 83 -15.75 -10.74 -12.64
N GLN A 84 -15.84 -9.41 -12.60
CA GLN A 84 -15.34 -8.51 -13.64
C GLN A 84 -14.23 -7.63 -13.09
N ALA A 85 -13.10 -7.60 -13.79
CA ALA A 85 -11.99 -6.69 -13.52
C ALA A 85 -12.05 -5.47 -14.46
N MET A 86 -11.46 -4.37 -14.01
CA MET A 86 -11.25 -3.14 -14.77
C MET A 86 -9.91 -2.54 -14.36
N ALA A 87 -9.22 -1.92 -15.30
CA ALA A 87 -8.02 -1.15 -14.99
C ALA A 87 -8.36 -0.01 -14.01
N MET A 88 -7.74 -0.07 -12.83
CA MET A 88 -7.92 0.95 -11.82
C MET A 88 -7.00 2.15 -12.10
N GLN A 89 -7.42 3.34 -11.70
CA GLN A 89 -6.55 4.51 -11.83
C GLN A 89 -5.27 4.35 -10.99
N ARG A 90 -4.11 4.44 -11.64
CA ARG A 90 -2.78 4.25 -11.02
C ARG A 90 -2.53 5.17 -9.80
N ARG A 91 -3.16 6.37 -9.78
CA ARG A 91 -3.14 7.26 -8.60
C ARG A 91 -3.76 6.64 -7.34
N LEU A 92 -4.63 5.62 -7.45
CA LEU A 92 -5.11 4.89 -6.27
C LEU A 92 -3.99 4.10 -5.62
N TYR A 93 -3.14 3.41 -6.41
CA TYR A 93 -2.01 2.64 -5.88
C TYR A 93 -1.06 3.52 -5.09
N GLU A 94 -0.75 4.72 -5.62
CA GLU A 94 0.08 5.70 -4.92
C GLU A 94 -0.52 6.08 -3.55
N LYS A 95 -1.82 6.36 -3.52
CA LYS A 95 -2.51 6.70 -2.26
C LYS A 95 -2.47 5.55 -1.26
N LEU A 96 -2.73 4.32 -1.72
CA LEU A 96 -2.70 3.14 -0.88
C LEU A 96 -1.30 2.88 -0.34
N TYR A 97 -0.27 3.00 -1.18
CA TYR A 97 1.13 2.89 -0.81
C TYR A 97 1.52 3.90 0.28
N HIS A 98 1.16 5.18 0.09
CA HIS A 98 1.41 6.21 1.10
C HIS A 98 0.72 5.90 2.43
N LEU A 99 -0.52 5.45 2.42
CA LEU A 99 -1.23 5.08 3.66
C LEU A 99 -0.63 3.83 4.31
N GLN A 100 -0.31 2.80 3.53
CA GLN A 100 0.33 1.59 4.04
C GLN A 100 1.64 1.91 4.74
N ASN A 101 2.49 2.74 4.13
CA ASN A 101 3.79 3.13 4.70
C ASN A 101 3.64 4.06 5.92
N LEU A 102 2.70 5.02 5.86
CA LEU A 102 2.46 5.95 6.97
C LEU A 102 2.14 5.22 8.28
N PHE A 103 1.37 4.14 8.19
CA PHE A 103 0.99 3.35 9.36
C PHE A 103 1.99 2.22 9.68
N GLY A 104 2.94 1.92 8.79
CA GLY A 104 3.95 0.88 8.99
C GLY A 104 3.34 -0.50 9.26
N SER A 105 2.13 -0.77 8.74
CA SER A 105 1.44 -2.02 8.99
C SER A 105 2.18 -3.19 8.36
N LYS A 106 2.43 -4.24 9.15
CA LYS A 106 2.95 -5.53 8.65
C LYS A 106 1.86 -6.32 7.93
N GLU A 107 0.61 -6.11 8.35
CA GLU A 107 -0.57 -6.74 7.76
C GLU A 107 -0.93 -6.11 6.41
N PRO A 108 -1.55 -6.86 5.49
CA PRO A 108 -2.04 -6.33 4.24
C PRO A 108 -3.14 -5.29 4.46
N LEU A 109 -3.28 -4.37 3.53
CA LEU A 109 -4.42 -3.47 3.44
C LEU A 109 -5.64 -4.26 2.97
N TYR A 110 -6.75 -4.19 3.72
CA TYR A 110 -7.97 -4.92 3.41
C TYR A 110 -8.82 -4.15 2.41
N VAL A 111 -9.07 -4.76 1.26
CA VAL A 111 -9.97 -4.26 0.22
C VAL A 111 -11.39 -4.70 0.56
N VAL A 112 -12.26 -3.73 0.86
CA VAL A 112 -13.68 -3.94 1.16
C VAL A 112 -14.51 -3.87 -0.12
N SER A 113 -14.21 -2.91 -1.02
CA SER A 113 -14.80 -2.77 -2.34
C SER A 113 -13.85 -1.96 -3.21
N ALA A 114 -13.69 -2.34 -4.48
CA ALA A 114 -12.90 -1.56 -5.42
C ALA A 114 -13.67 -1.36 -6.73
N TYR A 115 -13.33 -2.00 -7.84
CA TYR A 115 -14.17 -1.92 -9.02
C TYR A 115 -15.58 -2.46 -8.73
N ARG A 116 -16.55 -1.82 -9.34
CA ARG A 116 -17.96 -2.21 -9.23
C ARG A 116 -18.61 -2.12 -10.60
N ALA A 117 -19.06 -3.27 -11.13
CA ALA A 117 -19.77 -3.32 -12.40
C ALA A 117 -21.08 -2.50 -12.36
N PRO A 118 -21.52 -1.89 -13.46
CA PRO A 118 -22.74 -1.10 -13.50
C PRO A 118 -23.96 -1.86 -12.98
N LYS A 119 -24.08 -3.15 -13.32
CA LYS A 119 -25.17 -4.01 -12.82
C LYS A 119 -25.11 -4.13 -11.30
N THR A 120 -23.95 -4.42 -10.74
CA THR A 120 -23.75 -4.50 -9.27
C THR A 120 -24.10 -3.19 -8.59
N ASN A 121 -23.70 -2.05 -9.18
CA ASN A 121 -24.04 -0.73 -8.63
C ASN A 121 -25.55 -0.49 -8.62
N ALA A 122 -26.25 -0.84 -9.69
CA ALA A 122 -27.71 -0.72 -9.79
C ALA A 122 -28.42 -1.62 -8.76
N ASP A 123 -27.95 -2.87 -8.58
CA ASP A 123 -28.50 -3.80 -7.60
C ASP A 123 -28.34 -3.28 -6.16
N LEU A 124 -27.15 -2.76 -5.82
CA LEU A 124 -26.88 -2.17 -4.50
C LEU A 124 -27.71 -0.91 -4.23
N ARG A 125 -27.93 -0.06 -5.26
CA ARG A 125 -28.80 1.12 -5.13
C ARG A 125 -30.24 0.75 -4.81
N ARG A 126 -30.76 -0.34 -5.39
CA ARG A 126 -32.11 -0.83 -5.08
C ARG A 126 -32.24 -1.34 -3.64
N GLN A 127 -31.13 -1.86 -3.08
CA GLN A 127 -31.09 -2.41 -1.73
C GLN A 127 -30.81 -1.35 -0.65
N SER A 128 -30.12 -0.27 -1.00
CA SER A 128 -29.74 0.78 -0.05
C SER A 128 -29.72 2.17 -0.70
N GLY A 129 -30.25 3.18 0.00
CA GLY A 129 -30.27 4.57 -0.48
C GLY A 129 -28.89 5.27 -0.48
N GLY A 130 -27.81 4.60 -0.01
CA GLY A 130 -26.49 5.20 0.16
C GLY A 130 -25.54 5.06 -1.04
N VAL A 131 -25.95 4.39 -2.12
CA VAL A 131 -25.10 4.14 -3.30
C VAL A 131 -25.37 5.17 -4.38
N ALA A 132 -24.34 5.95 -4.73
CA ALA A 132 -24.42 6.96 -5.79
C ALA A 132 -24.65 6.33 -7.17
N GLU A 133 -25.45 7.02 -8.01
CA GLU A 133 -25.69 6.62 -9.40
C GLU A 133 -24.41 6.66 -10.23
N GLY A 134 -23.72 7.80 -10.23
CA GLY A 134 -22.42 7.99 -10.87
C GLY A 134 -21.25 7.62 -9.98
N SER A 135 -21.23 6.38 -9.47
CA SER A 135 -20.21 5.94 -8.53
C SER A 135 -18.80 5.90 -9.16
N MET A 136 -17.81 6.44 -8.45
CA MET A 136 -16.40 6.37 -8.84
C MET A 136 -15.85 4.93 -8.88
N HIS A 137 -16.48 4.00 -8.15
CA HIS A 137 -16.17 2.57 -8.23
C HIS A 137 -16.40 1.99 -9.62
N MET A 138 -17.47 2.44 -10.32
CA MET A 138 -17.75 1.99 -11.69
C MET A 138 -16.74 2.47 -12.72
N GLN A 139 -15.93 3.47 -12.36
CA GLN A 139 -14.93 4.07 -13.24
C GLN A 139 -13.49 3.61 -12.94
N GLY A 140 -13.31 2.63 -12.04
CA GLY A 140 -11.99 2.24 -11.56
C GLY A 140 -11.26 3.34 -10.79
N LYS A 141 -11.99 4.30 -10.19
CA LYS A 141 -11.45 5.51 -9.56
C LYS A 141 -11.63 5.55 -8.05
N ALA A 142 -12.17 4.51 -7.44
CA ALA A 142 -12.46 4.46 -6.01
C ALA A 142 -12.17 3.10 -5.40
N ILE A 143 -11.88 3.12 -4.11
CA ILE A 143 -11.68 1.93 -3.29
C ILE A 143 -12.15 2.20 -1.85
N ASP A 144 -12.77 1.20 -1.24
CA ASP A 144 -13.12 1.13 0.17
C ASP A 144 -12.15 0.22 0.89
N ILE A 145 -11.51 0.74 1.95
CA ILE A 145 -10.42 0.04 2.63
C ILE A 145 -10.51 0.11 4.16
N ARG A 146 -9.78 -0.82 4.78
CA ARG A 146 -9.34 -0.74 6.18
C ARG A 146 -7.91 -1.27 6.31
N ILE A 147 -7.22 -0.86 7.36
CA ILE A 147 -5.89 -1.38 7.71
C ILE A 147 -6.02 -2.04 9.09
N PRO A 148 -5.72 -3.34 9.22
CA PRO A 148 -5.75 -4.02 10.51
C PRO A 148 -4.87 -3.31 11.55
N GLY A 149 -5.37 -3.20 12.78
CA GLY A 149 -4.65 -2.50 13.85
C GLY A 149 -4.72 -0.96 13.79
N VAL A 150 -5.23 -0.38 12.70
CA VAL A 150 -5.40 1.08 12.56
C VAL A 150 -6.86 1.46 12.73
N SER A 151 -7.17 2.39 13.66
CA SER A 151 -8.54 2.86 13.81
C SER A 151 -9.01 3.61 12.55
N HIS A 152 -10.25 3.36 12.13
CA HIS A 152 -10.84 3.99 10.95
C HIS A 152 -10.80 5.53 11.01
N ARG A 153 -10.88 6.11 12.22
CA ARG A 153 -10.74 7.56 12.44
C ARG A 153 -9.33 8.06 12.09
N HIS A 154 -8.28 7.35 12.49
CA HIS A 154 -6.90 7.71 12.16
C HIS A 154 -6.62 7.54 10.67
N LEU A 155 -7.10 6.43 10.09
CA LEU A 155 -6.99 6.17 8.65
C LEU A 155 -7.70 7.27 7.84
N HIS A 156 -8.91 7.67 8.25
CA HIS A 156 -9.66 8.76 7.63
C HIS A 156 -8.89 10.10 7.71
N LYS A 157 -8.38 10.47 8.90
CA LYS A 157 -7.61 11.71 9.06
C LYS A 157 -6.38 11.73 8.15
N ALA A 158 -5.64 10.63 8.06
CA ALA A 158 -4.49 10.49 7.17
C ALA A 158 -4.89 10.63 5.69
N ALA A 159 -5.96 9.96 5.26
CA ALA A 159 -6.46 10.06 3.90
C ALA A 159 -6.90 11.49 3.53
N VAL A 160 -7.57 12.22 4.44
CA VAL A 160 -7.96 13.63 4.25
C VAL A 160 -6.71 14.53 4.17
N ALA A 161 -5.69 14.25 4.98
CA ALA A 161 -4.43 15.02 4.99
C ALA A 161 -3.66 14.94 3.68
N MET A 162 -3.84 13.90 2.88
CA MET A 162 -3.25 13.81 1.53
C MET A 162 -3.77 14.88 0.56
N ARG A 163 -4.86 15.57 0.90
CA ARG A 163 -5.49 16.65 0.10
C ARG A 163 -5.75 16.27 -1.35
N SER A 164 -6.02 15.01 -1.63
CA SER A 164 -6.15 14.44 -2.98
C SER A 164 -7.39 13.56 -3.09
N GLY A 165 -8.35 13.94 -3.96
CA GLY A 165 -9.58 13.19 -4.23
C GLY A 165 -10.62 13.24 -3.11
N GLY A 166 -11.63 12.38 -3.21
CA GLY A 166 -12.68 12.21 -2.22
C GLY A 166 -12.28 11.24 -1.11
N VAL A 167 -12.74 11.52 0.11
CA VAL A 167 -12.55 10.64 1.28
C VAL A 167 -13.87 10.55 2.05
N GLY A 168 -14.43 9.34 2.15
CA GLY A 168 -15.62 9.03 2.93
C GLY A 168 -15.30 8.28 4.21
N TYR A 169 -15.96 8.62 5.29
CA TYR A 169 -15.83 7.94 6.58
C TYR A 169 -17.09 7.14 6.89
N TYR A 170 -16.96 5.82 7.00
CA TYR A 170 -18.08 4.91 7.25
C TYR A 170 -17.85 4.12 8.56
N PRO A 171 -18.04 4.77 9.73
CA PRO A 171 -17.70 4.17 11.02
C PRO A 171 -18.54 2.94 11.36
N LYS A 172 -19.83 2.92 10.99
CA LYS A 172 -20.72 1.77 11.23
C LYS A 172 -20.33 0.56 10.39
N SER A 173 -19.89 0.79 9.15
CA SER A 173 -19.48 -0.28 8.22
C SER A 173 -17.99 -0.65 8.37
N GLY A 174 -17.23 0.11 9.14
CA GLY A 174 -15.84 -0.18 9.49
C GLY A 174 -14.86 -0.03 8.33
N PHE A 175 -15.04 0.99 7.46
CA PHE A 175 -14.11 1.29 6.37
C PHE A 175 -14.03 2.79 6.08
N ILE A 176 -13.05 3.16 5.28
CA ILE A 176 -13.01 4.47 4.61
C ILE A 176 -13.08 4.29 3.10
N HIS A 177 -13.72 5.24 2.44
CA HIS A 177 -13.70 5.38 0.98
C HIS A 177 -12.60 6.32 0.56
N ILE A 178 -11.89 6.00 -0.52
CA ILE A 178 -10.89 6.87 -1.16
C ILE A 178 -11.14 6.88 -2.65
N ASP A 179 -11.09 8.07 -3.27
CA ASP A 179 -11.17 8.18 -4.72
C ASP A 179 -10.16 9.18 -5.31
N THR A 180 -10.09 9.23 -6.63
CA THR A 180 -9.20 10.12 -7.40
C THR A 180 -9.93 11.32 -8.02
N GLY A 181 -11.18 11.55 -7.64
CA GLY A 181 -11.99 12.66 -8.13
C GLY A 181 -11.62 14.00 -7.51
N ARG A 182 -12.54 14.95 -7.56
CA ARG A 182 -12.35 16.26 -6.90
C ARG A 182 -12.20 16.09 -5.39
N ARG A 183 -11.43 16.97 -4.77
CA ARG A 183 -11.22 16.98 -3.32
C ARG A 183 -12.54 17.26 -2.58
N ARG A 184 -12.93 16.33 -1.72
CA ARG A 184 -14.08 16.43 -0.81
C ARG A 184 -13.96 15.37 0.30
N HIS A 185 -14.69 15.56 1.38
CA HIS A 185 -14.82 14.54 2.43
C HIS A 185 -16.25 14.55 2.98
N TRP A 186 -16.69 13.39 3.45
CA TRP A 186 -18.02 13.20 4.03
C TRP A 186 -18.03 12.07 5.04
N GLN A 187 -19.12 11.96 5.78
CA GLN A 187 -19.42 10.85 6.67
C GLN A 187 -20.73 10.19 6.24
N GLY A 188 -20.76 8.83 6.22
CA GLY A 188 -21.93 8.01 5.90
C GLY A 188 -22.36 7.13 7.08
#